data_138f808be09b6135d8f31d1aaa8b71cc
#
_entry.id   138f808be09b6135d8f31d1aaa8b71cc
#
_cell.length_a   1.000
_cell.length_b   1.000
_cell.length_c   1.000
_cell.angle_alpha   90.00
_cell.angle_beta   90.00
_cell.angle_gamma   90.00
#
_symmetry.space_group_name_H-M   'P 1'
#
loop_
_entity.id
_entity.type
_entity.pdbx_description
1 polymer ?
#
loop_
_entity_poly.entity_id
_entity_poly.type
_entity_poly.pdbx_seq_one_letter_code
_entity_poly.pdbx_strand_id
1 'polypeptide(L)'
;MKTILFATSNKGKLVEIREILKDLDCRVVSLAEAGITSDVEENGKTFSENAEIKARFFAKESGMLTLADDSGLVVDYMNGEPGIYSARFLGRDTSYDIKNHYIIGRLAEAVGDERSARFVCAICAATPDGKVFHTDGKVEGVIGTRPRGENGFGYDPIFYVPELGCTTAELPPERKNEVSHRGRALRAMTASEEFKKLLEEA
;
A
#
# COMPACT_ATOMS: atom_id res chain seq x y z
N MET A 1 6.01 -26.16 0.68
CA MET A 1 5.32 -24.85 0.78
C MET A 1 6.38 -23.77 0.60
N LYS A 2 6.25 -22.96 -0.41
CA LYS A 2 7.22 -21.90 -0.74
C LYS A 2 7.11 -20.73 0.23
N THR A 3 8.19 -19.99 0.40
CA THR A 3 8.21 -18.84 1.30
C THR A 3 8.43 -17.55 0.50
N ILE A 4 7.59 -16.56 0.73
CA ILE A 4 7.70 -15.23 0.14
C ILE A 4 8.01 -14.25 1.26
N LEU A 5 9.03 -13.42 1.08
CA LEU A 5 9.27 -12.27 1.94
C LEU A 5 8.34 -11.12 1.54
N PHE A 6 7.63 -10.52 2.47
CA PHE A 6 6.97 -9.24 2.22
C PHE A 6 7.73 -8.12 2.93
N ALA A 7 8.38 -7.26 2.14
CA ALA A 7 9.28 -6.21 2.60
C ALA A 7 8.52 -4.99 3.14
N THR A 8 7.92 -5.14 4.31
CA THR A 8 7.26 -4.05 5.03
C THR A 8 7.51 -4.12 6.53
N SER A 9 7.73 -2.97 7.14
CA SER A 9 7.74 -2.79 8.60
C SER A 9 6.38 -2.35 9.15
N ASN A 10 5.41 -2.02 8.28
CA ASN A 10 4.09 -1.57 8.67
C ASN A 10 3.20 -2.77 9.04
N LYS A 11 2.88 -2.88 10.34
CA LYS A 11 2.05 -3.98 10.87
C LYS A 11 0.64 -4.01 10.26
N GLY A 12 0.02 -2.85 10.01
CA GLY A 12 -1.30 -2.76 9.39
C GLY A 12 -1.30 -3.32 7.97
N LYS A 13 -0.31 -2.96 7.16
CA LYS A 13 -0.12 -3.52 5.83
C LYS A 13 0.05 -5.05 5.87
N LEU A 14 0.88 -5.54 6.80
CA LEU A 14 1.16 -6.97 6.89
C LEU A 14 -0.09 -7.80 7.20
N VAL A 15 -0.98 -7.30 8.06
CA VAL A 15 -2.26 -7.96 8.36
C VAL A 15 -3.13 -8.06 7.10
N GLU A 16 -3.32 -6.94 6.38
CA GLU A 16 -4.09 -6.92 5.13
C GLU A 16 -3.50 -7.88 4.08
N ILE A 17 -2.18 -7.85 3.91
CA ILE A 17 -1.47 -8.66 2.92
C ILE A 17 -1.65 -10.16 3.20
N ARG A 18 -1.50 -10.59 4.44
CA ARG A 18 -1.68 -11.99 4.82
C ARG A 18 -3.10 -12.47 4.59
N GLU A 19 -4.08 -11.62 4.88
CA GLU A 19 -5.48 -11.97 4.64
C GLU A 19 -5.79 -12.08 3.13
N ILE A 20 -5.25 -11.18 2.31
CA ILE A 20 -5.44 -11.21 0.86
C ILE A 20 -4.73 -12.41 0.22
N LEU A 21 -3.56 -12.79 0.72
CA LEU A 21 -2.72 -13.87 0.18
C LEU A 21 -2.97 -15.22 0.85
N LYS A 22 -3.95 -15.35 1.75
CA LYS A 22 -4.18 -16.57 2.54
C LYS A 22 -4.44 -17.84 1.71
N ASP A 23 -5.03 -17.66 0.52
CA ASP A 23 -5.38 -18.75 -0.39
C ASP A 23 -4.22 -19.12 -1.34
N LEU A 24 -3.10 -18.38 -1.28
CA LEU A 24 -1.91 -18.70 -2.06
C LEU A 24 -1.12 -19.80 -1.31
N ASP A 25 -0.75 -20.88 -2.03
CA ASP A 25 0.03 -21.99 -1.45
C ASP A 25 1.50 -21.58 -1.16
N CYS A 26 1.63 -20.58 -0.30
CA CYS A 26 2.92 -20.07 0.17
C CYS A 26 2.84 -19.54 1.60
N ARG A 27 3.99 -19.48 2.25
CA ARG A 27 4.16 -18.81 3.54
C ARG A 27 4.65 -17.38 3.31
N VAL A 28 3.89 -16.39 3.80
CA VAL A 28 4.30 -14.97 3.78
C VAL A 28 4.99 -14.62 5.10
N VAL A 29 6.28 -14.26 5.02
CA VAL A 29 7.08 -13.81 6.15
C VAL A 29 7.37 -12.31 6.05
N SER A 30 7.43 -11.64 7.19
CA SER A 30 7.84 -10.24 7.31
C SER A 30 9.36 -10.11 7.42
N LEU A 31 9.88 -8.88 7.29
CA LEU A 31 11.30 -8.58 7.55
C LEU A 31 11.72 -9.04 8.96
N ALA A 32 10.91 -8.76 9.97
CA ALA A 32 11.19 -9.14 11.35
C ALA A 32 11.24 -10.66 11.56
N GLU A 33 10.31 -11.42 10.95
CA GLU A 33 10.30 -12.89 11.01
C GLU A 33 11.45 -13.52 10.23
N ALA A 34 11.96 -12.84 9.21
CA ALA A 34 13.18 -13.24 8.49
C ALA A 34 14.47 -12.80 9.19
N GLY A 35 14.38 -12.10 10.33
CA GLY A 35 15.54 -11.59 11.06
C GLY A 35 16.25 -10.43 10.37
N ILE A 36 15.59 -9.76 9.44
CA ILE A 36 16.15 -8.64 8.66
C ILE A 36 15.87 -7.34 9.40
N THR A 37 16.91 -6.59 9.71
CA THR A 37 16.86 -5.30 10.43
C THR A 37 17.38 -4.14 9.59
N SER A 38 17.89 -4.42 8.40
CA SER A 38 18.33 -3.40 7.45
C SER A 38 17.15 -2.54 6.97
N ASP A 39 17.46 -1.34 6.52
CA ASP A 39 16.54 -0.41 5.89
C ASP A 39 17.09 0.00 4.53
N VAL A 40 16.22 0.43 3.63
CA VAL A 40 16.60 0.91 2.31
C VAL A 40 15.97 2.27 2.06
N GLU A 41 16.75 3.18 1.50
CA GLU A 41 16.27 4.51 1.14
C GLU A 41 15.35 4.45 -0.08
N GLU A 42 14.11 4.89 0.10
CA GLU A 42 13.13 5.04 -0.96
C GLU A 42 13.30 6.40 -1.64
N ASN A 43 14.18 6.45 -2.64
CA ASN A 43 14.52 7.68 -3.39
C ASN A 43 13.94 7.71 -4.82
N GLY A 44 13.03 6.80 -5.12
CA GLY A 44 12.26 6.78 -6.36
C GLY A 44 11.30 7.97 -6.48
N LYS A 45 10.91 8.28 -7.70
CA LYS A 45 10.00 9.37 -8.05
C LYS A 45 8.55 8.92 -8.18
N THR A 46 8.33 7.61 -8.20
CA THR A 46 7.02 6.99 -8.33
C THR A 46 6.85 5.88 -7.29
N PHE A 47 5.59 5.51 -7.02
CA PHE A 47 5.30 4.35 -6.16
C PHE A 47 5.94 3.06 -6.70
N SER A 48 5.92 2.87 -8.04
CA SER A 48 6.50 1.68 -8.67
C SER A 48 8.01 1.62 -8.48
N GLU A 49 8.73 2.73 -8.66
CA GLU A 49 10.17 2.80 -8.42
C GLU A 49 10.52 2.49 -6.95
N ASN A 50 9.78 3.04 -5.99
CA ASN A 50 10.01 2.77 -4.57
C ASN A 50 9.72 1.31 -4.21
N ALA A 51 8.65 0.73 -4.75
CA ALA A 51 8.35 -0.69 -4.58
C ALA A 51 9.48 -1.57 -5.13
N GLU A 52 10.00 -1.23 -6.34
CA GLU A 52 11.10 -1.98 -6.96
C GLU A 52 12.40 -1.88 -6.16
N ILE A 53 12.78 -0.68 -5.72
CA ILE A 53 13.97 -0.47 -4.88
C ILE A 53 13.92 -1.38 -3.65
N LYS A 54 12.81 -1.41 -2.94
CA LYS A 54 12.60 -2.29 -1.78
C LYS A 54 12.66 -3.77 -2.15
N ALA A 55 11.90 -4.17 -3.16
CA ALA A 55 11.81 -5.58 -3.56
C ALA A 55 13.18 -6.13 -3.94
N ARG A 56 13.95 -5.43 -4.78
CA ARG A 56 15.28 -5.85 -5.21
C ARG A 56 16.28 -5.92 -4.05
N PHE A 57 16.28 -4.89 -3.19
CA PHE A 57 17.18 -4.83 -2.05
C PHE A 57 16.99 -6.05 -1.14
N PHE A 58 15.76 -6.28 -0.70
CA PHE A 58 15.45 -7.35 0.23
C PHE A 58 15.45 -8.74 -0.41
N ALA A 59 15.16 -8.88 -1.71
CA ALA A 59 15.32 -10.15 -2.42
C ALA A 59 16.79 -10.58 -2.44
N LYS A 60 17.71 -9.66 -2.71
CA LYS A 60 19.14 -9.92 -2.71
C LYS A 60 19.66 -10.25 -1.31
N GLU A 61 19.20 -9.53 -0.30
CA GLU A 61 19.63 -9.72 1.08
C GLU A 61 19.12 -11.05 1.68
N SER A 62 17.85 -11.36 1.45
CA SER A 62 17.20 -12.54 2.03
C SER A 62 17.46 -13.83 1.26
N GLY A 63 17.80 -13.73 -0.02
CA GLY A 63 17.83 -14.88 -0.93
C GLY A 63 16.43 -15.46 -1.25
N MET A 64 15.36 -14.72 -0.96
CA MET A 64 13.97 -15.16 -1.17
C MET A 64 13.26 -14.33 -2.24
N LEU A 65 12.26 -14.93 -2.90
CA LEU A 65 11.29 -14.15 -3.67
C LEU A 65 10.66 -13.12 -2.74
N THR A 66 10.79 -11.84 -3.09
CA THR A 66 10.36 -10.73 -2.25
C THR A 66 9.29 -9.90 -2.94
N LEU A 67 8.20 -9.67 -2.24
CA LEU A 67 7.20 -8.67 -2.58
C LEU A 67 7.44 -7.40 -1.76
N ALA A 68 7.35 -6.25 -2.39
CA ALA A 68 7.31 -4.97 -1.70
C ALA A 68 6.21 -4.10 -2.28
N ASP A 69 5.54 -3.33 -1.42
CA ASP A 69 4.57 -2.31 -1.85
C ASP A 69 5.08 -0.91 -1.54
N ASP A 70 4.76 0.03 -2.42
CA ASP A 70 4.68 1.44 -2.05
C ASP A 70 3.29 1.96 -2.35
N SER A 71 2.72 2.72 -1.43
CA SER A 71 1.33 3.13 -1.49
C SER A 71 1.10 4.44 -0.77
N GLY A 72 0.12 5.19 -1.26
CA GLY A 72 -0.20 6.47 -0.67
C GLY A 72 -1.51 7.06 -1.13
N LEU A 73 -1.85 8.17 -0.49
CA LEU A 73 -2.98 9.03 -0.82
C LEU A 73 -2.52 10.11 -1.78
N VAL A 74 -3.26 10.29 -2.86
CA VAL A 74 -3.06 11.35 -3.86
C VAL A 74 -4.29 12.24 -3.85
N VAL A 75 -4.12 13.54 -3.55
CA VAL A 75 -5.21 14.51 -3.45
C VAL A 75 -5.07 15.56 -4.53
N ASP A 76 -6.06 15.68 -5.41
CA ASP A 76 -5.96 16.55 -6.59
C ASP A 76 -5.84 18.04 -6.21
N TYR A 77 -6.63 18.50 -5.26
CA TYR A 77 -6.57 19.88 -4.75
C TYR A 77 -5.20 20.27 -4.16
N MET A 78 -4.42 19.27 -3.77
CA MET A 78 -3.07 19.43 -3.23
C MET A 78 -1.98 19.08 -4.25
N ASN A 79 -2.28 19.15 -5.56
CA ASN A 79 -1.35 18.80 -6.64
C ASN A 79 -0.72 17.40 -6.49
N GLY A 80 -1.48 16.45 -5.97
CA GLY A 80 -1.06 15.07 -5.77
C GLY A 80 -0.40 14.79 -4.42
N GLU A 81 -0.19 15.80 -3.57
CA GLU A 81 0.27 15.56 -2.20
C GLU A 81 -0.79 14.79 -1.37
N PRO A 82 -0.36 13.96 -0.41
CA PRO A 82 1.01 13.62 -0.01
C PRO A 82 1.75 12.65 -0.97
N GLY A 83 1.07 11.92 -1.86
CA GLY A 83 1.67 11.06 -2.87
C GLY A 83 2.66 10.03 -2.27
N ILE A 84 3.83 9.89 -2.87
CA ILE A 84 4.90 8.99 -2.39
C ILE A 84 5.44 9.35 -1.01
N TYR A 85 5.10 10.53 -0.49
CA TYR A 85 5.48 10.97 0.86
C TYR A 85 4.43 10.64 1.92
N SER A 86 3.35 9.88 1.59
CA SER A 86 2.21 9.63 2.46
C SER A 86 2.60 9.16 3.87
N ALA A 87 3.55 8.24 4.00
CA ALA A 87 3.99 7.74 5.30
C ALA A 87 4.73 8.78 6.13
N ARG A 88 5.52 9.65 5.47
CA ARG A 88 6.38 10.67 6.11
C ARG A 88 5.86 12.10 5.97
N PHE A 89 4.64 12.28 5.45
CA PHE A 89 3.99 13.58 5.30
C PHE A 89 3.93 14.30 6.65
N LEU A 90 4.29 15.59 6.68
CA LEU A 90 4.44 16.40 7.89
C LEU A 90 5.45 15.86 8.93
N GLY A 91 6.29 14.89 8.56
CA GLY A 91 7.24 14.24 9.44
C GLY A 91 6.88 12.79 9.78
N ARG A 92 7.90 11.94 9.98
CA ARG A 92 7.72 10.50 10.25
C ARG A 92 6.93 10.24 11.55
N ASP A 93 7.18 11.04 12.57
CA ASP A 93 6.60 10.87 13.91
C ASP A 93 5.25 11.58 14.09
N THR A 94 4.78 12.28 13.05
CA THR A 94 3.48 12.95 13.10
C THR A 94 2.36 11.94 13.04
N SER A 95 1.43 12.00 13.99
CA SER A 95 0.28 11.08 14.03
C SER A 95 -0.63 11.25 12.81
N TYR A 96 -1.30 10.17 12.41
CA TYR A 96 -2.27 10.26 11.32
C TYR A 96 -3.49 11.12 11.64
N ASP A 97 -3.83 11.28 12.91
CA ASP A 97 -4.86 12.22 13.32
C ASP A 97 -4.51 13.66 12.91
N ILE A 98 -3.28 14.10 13.19
CA ILE A 98 -2.78 15.41 12.76
C ILE A 98 -2.73 15.51 11.23
N LYS A 99 -2.21 14.49 10.54
CA LYS A 99 -2.15 14.47 9.06
C LYS A 99 -3.54 14.58 8.44
N ASN A 100 -4.50 13.84 8.97
CA ASN A 100 -5.89 13.83 8.51
C ASN A 100 -6.56 15.19 8.68
N HIS A 101 -6.43 15.79 9.85
CA HIS A 101 -6.97 17.12 10.11
C HIS A 101 -6.30 18.20 9.26
N TYR A 102 -4.99 18.08 9.01
CA TYR A 102 -4.28 19.00 8.13
C TYR A 102 -4.80 18.91 6.69
N ILE A 103 -4.99 17.72 6.14
CA ILE A 103 -5.53 17.54 4.78
C ILE A 103 -6.96 18.09 4.68
N ILE A 104 -7.83 17.77 5.65
CA ILE A 104 -9.20 18.33 5.69
C ILE A 104 -9.16 19.86 5.72
N GLY A 105 -8.29 20.45 6.54
CA GLY A 105 -8.12 21.90 6.64
C GLY A 105 -7.63 22.53 5.33
N ARG A 106 -6.71 21.89 4.61
CA ARG A 106 -6.24 22.35 3.29
C ARG A 106 -7.36 22.39 2.24
N LEU A 107 -8.37 21.53 2.41
CA LEU A 107 -9.53 21.44 1.53
C LEU A 107 -10.77 22.18 2.08
N ALA A 108 -10.60 23.12 3.00
CA ALA A 108 -11.74 23.82 3.64
C ALA A 108 -12.64 24.54 2.62
N GLU A 109 -12.03 25.14 1.58
CA GLU A 109 -12.74 25.87 0.51
C GLU A 109 -13.11 24.98 -0.68
N ALA A 110 -12.58 23.75 -0.75
CA ALA A 110 -12.83 22.82 -1.85
C ALA A 110 -14.23 22.21 -1.78
N VAL A 111 -14.95 22.20 -2.90
CA VAL A 111 -16.32 21.68 -2.99
C VAL A 111 -16.47 20.65 -4.12
N GLY A 112 -17.34 19.66 -3.91
CA GLY A 112 -17.64 18.66 -4.94
C GLY A 112 -16.39 17.93 -5.44
N ASP A 113 -16.19 17.94 -6.74
CA ASP A 113 -15.10 17.22 -7.41
C ASP A 113 -13.70 17.77 -7.09
N GLU A 114 -13.59 18.99 -6.57
CA GLU A 114 -12.31 19.54 -6.10
C GLU A 114 -11.73 18.74 -4.93
N ARG A 115 -12.56 17.97 -4.24
CA ARG A 115 -12.12 17.09 -3.14
C ARG A 115 -11.65 15.72 -3.62
N SER A 116 -11.55 15.52 -4.96
CA SER A 116 -11.15 14.23 -5.54
C SER A 116 -9.78 13.79 -5.05
N ALA A 117 -9.69 12.51 -4.78
CA ALA A 117 -8.49 11.86 -4.29
C ALA A 117 -8.49 10.39 -4.67
N ARG A 118 -7.34 9.75 -4.60
CA ARG A 118 -7.22 8.30 -4.78
C ARG A 118 -6.19 7.70 -3.87
N PHE A 119 -6.44 6.47 -3.45
CA PHE A 119 -5.39 5.62 -2.96
C PHE A 119 -4.72 4.88 -4.11
N VAL A 120 -3.41 4.83 -4.09
CA VAL A 120 -2.58 4.11 -5.07
C VAL A 120 -1.70 3.10 -4.33
N CYS A 121 -1.53 1.92 -4.90
CA CYS A 121 -0.57 0.92 -4.45
C CYS A 121 0.16 0.36 -5.67
N ALA A 122 1.47 0.44 -5.68
CA ALA A 122 2.32 -0.30 -6.59
C ALA A 122 2.98 -1.45 -5.84
N ILE A 123 3.03 -2.63 -6.44
CA ILE A 123 3.69 -3.82 -5.90
C ILE A 123 4.74 -4.29 -6.90
N CYS A 124 5.92 -4.59 -6.40
CA CYS A 124 6.98 -5.26 -7.14
C CYS A 124 7.28 -6.61 -6.50
N ALA A 125 7.30 -7.66 -7.33
CA ALA A 125 7.91 -8.94 -7.01
C ALA A 125 9.33 -8.95 -7.56
N ALA A 126 10.32 -9.34 -6.76
CA ALA A 126 11.71 -9.47 -7.19
C ALA A 126 12.30 -10.80 -6.74
N THR A 127 13.04 -11.45 -7.64
CA THR A 127 13.84 -12.65 -7.33
C THR A 127 15.27 -12.25 -6.92
N PRO A 128 16.01 -13.11 -6.21
CA PRO A 128 17.40 -12.84 -5.83
C PRO A 128 18.33 -12.65 -7.03
N ASP A 129 18.03 -13.27 -8.18
CA ASP A 129 18.76 -13.14 -9.44
C ASP A 129 18.39 -11.91 -10.25
N GLY A 130 17.43 -11.09 -9.74
CA GLY A 130 17.13 -9.76 -10.27
C GLY A 130 15.98 -9.68 -11.27
N LYS A 131 15.21 -10.76 -11.50
CA LYS A 131 13.95 -10.66 -12.26
C LYS A 131 12.94 -9.86 -11.44
N VAL A 132 12.13 -9.05 -12.13
CA VAL A 132 11.06 -8.28 -11.48
C VAL A 132 9.74 -8.38 -12.24
N PHE A 133 8.67 -8.25 -11.50
CA PHE A 133 7.32 -8.12 -12.04
C PHE A 133 6.53 -7.10 -11.22
N HIS A 134 5.75 -6.26 -11.89
CA HIS A 134 5.02 -5.17 -11.27
C HIS A 134 3.52 -5.30 -11.46
N THR A 135 2.78 -4.88 -10.45
CA THR A 135 1.34 -4.62 -10.56
C THR A 135 0.99 -3.37 -9.78
N ASP A 136 -0.12 -2.76 -10.13
CA ASP A 136 -0.67 -1.63 -9.41
C ASP A 136 -2.17 -1.80 -9.15
N GLY A 137 -2.67 -0.99 -8.23
CA GLY A 137 -4.08 -0.88 -7.93
C GLY A 137 -4.40 0.50 -7.41
N LYS A 138 -5.58 1.01 -7.75
CA LYS A 138 -6.07 2.30 -7.28
C LYS A 138 -7.54 2.22 -6.89
N VAL A 139 -7.94 3.12 -6.01
CA VAL A 139 -9.33 3.36 -5.65
C VAL A 139 -9.56 4.87 -5.71
N GLU A 140 -10.51 5.27 -6.52
CA GLU A 140 -10.94 6.67 -6.60
C GLU A 140 -11.93 6.97 -5.47
N GLY A 141 -11.88 8.19 -4.96
CA GLY A 141 -12.73 8.67 -3.90
C GLY A 141 -12.61 10.17 -3.71
N VAL A 142 -13.04 10.65 -2.56
CA VAL A 142 -12.95 12.06 -2.19
C VAL A 142 -12.50 12.19 -0.74
N ILE A 143 -11.89 13.33 -0.41
CA ILE A 143 -11.57 13.65 0.98
C ILE A 143 -12.84 14.12 1.68
N GLY A 144 -13.23 13.44 2.74
CA GLY A 144 -14.36 13.81 3.59
C GLY A 144 -14.12 15.14 4.34
N THR A 145 -15.18 15.70 4.86
CA THR A 145 -15.11 16.96 5.66
C THR A 145 -14.78 16.73 7.13
N ARG A 146 -14.82 15.49 7.57
CA ARG A 146 -14.44 15.04 8.92
C ARG A 146 -14.02 13.57 8.89
N PRO A 147 -13.20 13.11 9.85
CA PRO A 147 -12.90 11.69 10.00
C PRO A 147 -14.16 10.89 10.37
N ARG A 148 -14.27 9.66 9.84
CA ARG A 148 -15.32 8.68 10.16
C ARG A 148 -14.75 7.28 10.18
N GLY A 149 -15.28 6.40 11.04
CA GLY A 149 -14.86 5.01 11.17
C GLY A 149 -13.61 4.85 12.02
N GLU A 150 -13.38 3.63 12.47
CA GLU A 150 -12.29 3.27 13.40
C GLU A 150 -11.44 2.12 12.87
N ASN A 151 -11.82 1.52 11.74
CA ASN A 151 -11.08 0.42 11.13
C ASN A 151 -9.94 0.95 10.25
N GLY A 152 -9.04 0.02 9.90
CA GLY A 152 -7.92 0.34 9.02
C GLY A 152 -6.82 1.13 9.69
N PHE A 153 -6.15 1.99 8.93
CA PHE A 153 -5.03 2.83 9.38
C PHE A 153 -4.81 4.01 8.44
N GLY A 154 -3.97 4.94 8.87
CA GLY A 154 -3.51 6.00 8.00
C GLY A 154 -4.59 7.04 7.67
N TYR A 155 -4.85 7.22 6.40
CA TYR A 155 -5.82 8.17 5.86
C TYR A 155 -7.23 7.56 5.67
N ASP A 156 -7.45 6.30 6.05
CA ASP A 156 -8.74 5.62 5.90
C ASP A 156 -9.93 6.42 6.47
N PRO A 157 -9.83 7.09 7.64
CA PRO A 157 -10.95 7.83 8.21
C PRO A 157 -11.41 9.05 7.38
N ILE A 158 -10.57 9.58 6.51
CA ILE A 158 -10.89 10.75 5.69
C ILE A 158 -11.12 10.43 4.21
N PHE A 159 -10.88 9.20 3.80
CA PHE A 159 -11.04 8.76 2.42
C PHE A 159 -12.44 8.17 2.21
N TYR A 160 -13.34 8.96 1.64
CA TYR A 160 -14.71 8.56 1.34
C TYR A 160 -14.81 8.00 -0.08
N VAL A 161 -15.47 6.87 -0.22
CA VAL A 161 -15.72 6.19 -1.50
C VAL A 161 -17.19 6.37 -1.87
N PRO A 162 -17.52 7.23 -2.83
CA PRO A 162 -18.93 7.54 -3.17
C PRO A 162 -19.76 6.32 -3.54
N GLU A 163 -19.19 5.38 -4.27
CA GLU A 163 -19.84 4.13 -4.68
C GLU A 163 -20.25 3.25 -3.49
N LEU A 164 -19.55 3.37 -2.36
CA LEU A 164 -19.82 2.60 -1.15
C LEU A 164 -20.62 3.39 -0.10
N GLY A 165 -20.74 4.71 -0.27
CA GLY A 165 -21.44 5.59 0.64
C GLY A 165 -20.77 5.77 2.02
N CYS A 166 -19.49 5.38 2.17
CA CYS A 166 -18.77 5.42 3.44
C CYS A 166 -17.27 5.68 3.25
N THR A 167 -16.55 5.96 4.34
CA THR A 167 -15.10 5.97 4.32
C THR A 167 -14.53 4.54 4.37
N THR A 168 -13.27 4.39 3.96
CA THR A 168 -12.61 3.08 4.07
C THR A 168 -12.41 2.61 5.51
N ALA A 169 -12.42 3.51 6.49
CA ALA A 169 -12.39 3.18 7.91
C ALA A 169 -13.75 2.75 8.48
N GLU A 170 -14.84 2.96 7.78
CA GLU A 170 -16.18 2.46 8.15
C GLU A 170 -16.42 1.03 7.65
N LEU A 171 -15.58 0.53 6.74
CA LEU A 171 -15.69 -0.83 6.20
C LEU A 171 -15.10 -1.86 7.18
N PRO A 172 -15.72 -3.05 7.29
CA PRO A 172 -15.04 -4.17 7.94
C PRO A 172 -13.79 -4.58 7.14
N PRO A 173 -12.77 -5.15 7.80
CA PRO A 173 -11.46 -5.44 7.17
C PRO A 173 -11.58 -6.28 5.89
N GLU A 174 -12.42 -7.30 5.87
CA GLU A 174 -12.61 -8.18 4.73
C GLU A 174 -13.15 -7.40 3.53
N ARG A 175 -14.15 -6.55 3.75
CA ARG A 175 -14.74 -5.72 2.70
C ARG A 175 -13.76 -4.68 2.19
N LYS A 176 -12.99 -4.07 3.10
CA LYS A 176 -11.91 -3.16 2.72
C LYS A 176 -10.89 -3.86 1.83
N ASN A 177 -10.45 -5.08 2.16
CA ASN A 177 -9.49 -5.85 1.38
C ASN A 177 -10.00 -6.17 -0.04
N GLU A 178 -11.31 -6.39 -0.21
CA GLU A 178 -11.92 -6.61 -1.52
C GLU A 178 -11.83 -5.37 -2.43
N VAL A 179 -12.07 -4.19 -1.90
CA VAL A 179 -12.23 -2.96 -2.69
C VAL A 179 -10.98 -2.09 -2.74
N SER A 180 -10.03 -2.29 -1.81
CA SER A 180 -8.88 -1.42 -1.63
C SER A 180 -7.87 -1.47 -2.79
N HIS A 181 -7.08 -0.40 -2.93
CA HIS A 181 -5.96 -0.29 -3.85
C HIS A 181 -4.97 -1.45 -3.70
N ARG A 182 -4.59 -1.80 -2.44
CA ARG A 182 -3.69 -2.93 -2.14
C ARG A 182 -4.32 -4.27 -2.52
N GLY A 183 -5.59 -4.48 -2.19
CA GLY A 183 -6.30 -5.68 -2.58
C GLY A 183 -6.37 -5.88 -4.09
N ARG A 184 -6.60 -4.80 -4.85
CA ARG A 184 -6.59 -4.82 -6.31
C ARG A 184 -5.20 -5.16 -6.86
N ALA A 185 -4.14 -4.50 -6.36
CA ALA A 185 -2.77 -4.74 -6.79
C ALA A 185 -2.30 -6.18 -6.49
N LEU A 186 -2.59 -6.70 -5.28
CA LEU A 186 -2.22 -8.07 -4.90
C LEU A 186 -2.97 -9.13 -5.71
N ARG A 187 -4.27 -8.93 -5.95
CA ARG A 187 -5.03 -9.87 -6.81
C ARG A 187 -4.53 -9.86 -8.25
N ALA A 188 -4.17 -8.69 -8.80
CA ALA A 188 -3.54 -8.61 -10.11
C ALA A 188 -2.19 -9.36 -10.13
N MET A 189 -1.39 -9.22 -9.06
CA MET A 189 -0.12 -9.95 -8.90
C MET A 189 -0.35 -11.46 -8.91
N THR A 190 -1.21 -11.98 -8.04
CA THR A 190 -1.44 -13.42 -7.88
C THR A 190 -2.15 -14.08 -9.06
N ALA A 191 -2.92 -13.32 -9.84
CA ALA A 191 -3.56 -13.80 -11.05
C ALA A 191 -2.62 -13.90 -12.26
N SER A 192 -1.46 -13.20 -12.21
CA SER A 192 -0.51 -13.14 -13.33
C SER A 192 0.28 -14.45 -13.50
N GLU A 193 0.42 -14.87 -14.74
CA GLU A 193 1.25 -16.04 -15.10
C GLU A 193 2.75 -15.76 -14.87
N GLU A 194 3.19 -14.48 -15.04
CA GLU A 194 4.57 -14.09 -14.76
C GLU A 194 4.90 -14.27 -13.27
N PHE A 195 4.01 -13.83 -12.39
CA PHE A 195 4.23 -14.02 -10.96
C PHE A 195 4.21 -15.49 -10.54
N LYS A 196 3.30 -16.29 -11.10
CA LYS A 196 3.26 -17.74 -10.85
C LYS A 196 4.57 -18.42 -11.23
N LYS A 197 5.16 -18.06 -12.39
CA LYS A 197 6.48 -18.55 -12.80
C LYS A 197 7.58 -18.15 -11.82
N LEU A 198 7.61 -16.86 -11.37
CA LEU A 198 8.59 -16.43 -10.37
C LEU A 198 8.41 -17.22 -9.06
N LEU A 199 7.18 -17.49 -8.68
CA LEU A 199 6.89 -18.30 -7.49
C LEU A 199 7.30 -19.77 -7.68
N GLU A 200 7.18 -20.34 -8.86
CA GLU A 200 7.62 -21.72 -9.15
C GLU A 200 9.14 -21.88 -9.15
N GLU A 201 9.87 -20.86 -9.57
CA GLU A 201 11.32 -20.83 -9.64
C GLU A 201 12.00 -20.51 -8.28
N ALA A 202 11.25 -19.96 -7.31
CA ALA A 202 11.73 -19.55 -5.99
C ALA A 202 11.72 -20.76 -4.94
#